data_641d87a615fb74776c37b41a731de386
#
_entry.id   641d87a615fb74776c37b41a731de386
#
_cell.length_a   1.000
_cell.length_b   1.000
_cell.length_c   1.000
_cell.angle_alpha   90.00
_cell.angle_beta   90.00
_cell.angle_gamma   90.00
#
_symmetry.space_group_name_H-M   'P 1'
#
loop_
_entity.id
_entity.type
_entity.pdbx_description
1 polymer ?
#
loop_
_entity_poly.entity_id
_entity_poly.type
_entity_poly.pdbx_seq_one_letter_code
_entity_poly.pdbx_strand_id
1 'polypeptide(L)'
;CKKIFNGDQKVVHLKEKIKNTDRSFGAMLSGKIAAKFGHQGLKEDSIIIDLDGIAGQSFGTFLSKGITLNLVGEANDYVGKGLSGGRLIIAPPRDVKFESEKNIIIGNTVLYGAISGECYFSGIAGERFAVRNSGAIATVEGTGDHCCEYMTGGIVMVLGKTGVNFAAGMSGGIAYVFDEDGEFEKKCNLNMVKLESIKVTKSVDKSRIFEKSNL
;
A
#
# COMPACT_ATOMS: atom_id res chain seq x y z
N CYS A 1 -21.52 4.12 -9.23
CA CYS A 1 -21.64 4.10 -7.75
C CYS A 1 -23.04 4.43 -7.21
N LYS A 2 -23.90 5.21 -7.92
CA LYS A 2 -25.27 5.53 -7.44
C LYS A 2 -26.09 4.29 -7.04
N LYS A 3 -25.98 3.18 -7.78
CA LYS A 3 -26.67 1.93 -7.50
C LYS A 3 -26.28 1.31 -6.13
N ILE A 4 -25.00 1.39 -5.73
CA ILE A 4 -24.58 0.95 -4.40
C ILE A 4 -25.17 1.84 -3.31
N PHE A 5 -25.14 3.17 -3.52
CA PHE A 5 -25.71 4.11 -2.56
C PHE A 5 -27.22 3.95 -2.37
N ASN A 6 -27.94 3.48 -3.41
CA ASN A 6 -29.38 3.23 -3.34
C ASN A 6 -29.72 1.81 -2.83
N GLY A 7 -28.74 0.93 -2.66
CA GLY A 7 -28.97 -0.46 -2.30
C GLY A 7 -29.37 -1.38 -3.47
N ASP A 8 -29.36 -0.86 -4.70
CA ASP A 8 -29.79 -1.59 -5.89
C ASP A 8 -28.74 -2.60 -6.40
N GLN A 9 -27.49 -2.46 -5.96
CA GLN A 9 -26.38 -3.30 -6.40
C GLN A 9 -25.39 -3.51 -5.26
N LYS A 10 -24.93 -4.75 -5.08
CA LYS A 10 -23.96 -5.11 -4.03
C LYS A 10 -22.51 -4.82 -4.40
N VAL A 11 -22.15 -4.96 -5.67
CA VAL A 11 -20.79 -4.76 -6.18
C VAL A 11 -20.83 -3.94 -7.47
N VAL A 12 -19.91 -3.00 -7.60
CA VAL A 12 -19.67 -2.24 -8.84
C VAL A 12 -18.22 -2.43 -9.26
N HIS A 13 -18.02 -2.88 -10.50
CA HIS A 13 -16.70 -3.01 -11.10
C HIS A 13 -16.61 -2.05 -12.29
N LEU A 14 -15.57 -1.21 -12.29
CA LEU A 14 -15.29 -0.20 -13.30
C LEU A 14 -13.92 -0.43 -13.90
N LYS A 15 -13.75 -0.04 -15.17
CA LYS A 15 -12.45 -0.02 -15.85
C LYS A 15 -12.27 1.35 -16.47
N GLU A 16 -11.17 2.01 -16.15
CA GLU A 16 -10.91 3.39 -16.59
C GLU A 16 -9.42 3.56 -16.92
N LYS A 17 -9.12 4.57 -17.72
CA LYS A 17 -7.74 5.04 -17.91
C LYS A 17 -7.46 6.19 -16.97
N ILE A 18 -6.23 6.26 -16.44
CA ILE A 18 -5.79 7.32 -15.56
C ILE A 18 -4.56 8.03 -16.13
N LYS A 19 -4.46 9.33 -15.87
CA LYS A 19 -3.33 10.18 -16.29
C LYS A 19 -2.72 10.88 -15.10
N ASN A 20 -1.49 11.31 -15.23
CA ASN A 20 -0.76 12.04 -14.18
C ASN A 20 -1.44 13.38 -13.77
N THR A 21 -2.35 13.90 -14.58
CA THR A 21 -3.19 15.05 -14.23
C THR A 21 -4.33 14.70 -13.28
N ASP A 22 -4.68 13.42 -13.15
CA ASP A 22 -5.77 12.95 -12.30
C ASP A 22 -5.25 12.76 -10.87
N ARG A 23 -5.32 13.85 -10.10
CA ARG A 23 -4.87 13.91 -8.71
C ARG A 23 -5.96 13.50 -7.73
N SER A 24 -5.55 12.98 -6.57
CA SER A 24 -6.43 12.60 -5.47
C SER A 24 -7.57 11.67 -5.91
N PHE A 25 -7.28 10.79 -6.87
CA PHE A 25 -8.27 9.83 -7.38
C PHE A 25 -8.78 8.94 -6.23
N GLY A 26 -10.08 8.79 -6.13
CA GLY A 26 -10.76 8.04 -5.05
C GLY A 26 -11.24 8.91 -3.88
N ALA A 27 -10.65 10.09 -3.63
CA ALA A 27 -10.98 10.93 -2.47
C ALA A 27 -12.45 11.39 -2.45
N MET A 28 -12.96 11.85 -3.59
CA MET A 28 -14.36 12.31 -3.71
C MET A 28 -15.37 11.18 -3.48
N LEU A 29 -15.06 9.99 -3.98
CA LEU A 29 -15.88 8.80 -3.76
C LEU A 29 -15.86 8.41 -2.28
N SER A 30 -14.67 8.40 -1.66
CA SER A 30 -14.48 8.13 -0.23
C SER A 30 -15.27 9.12 0.63
N GLY A 31 -15.22 10.42 0.31
CA GLY A 31 -16.01 11.44 1.00
C GLY A 31 -17.51 11.17 0.95
N LYS A 32 -18.05 10.72 -0.19
CA LYS A 32 -19.47 10.34 -0.32
C LYS A 32 -19.81 9.09 0.49
N ILE A 33 -18.91 8.10 0.56
CA ILE A 33 -19.10 6.90 1.39
C ILE A 33 -19.08 7.29 2.86
N ALA A 34 -18.10 8.07 3.29
CA ALA A 34 -17.97 8.52 4.66
C ALA A 34 -19.19 9.35 5.12
N ALA A 35 -19.71 10.23 4.26
CA ALA A 35 -20.90 11.03 4.55
C ALA A 35 -22.16 10.17 4.75
N LYS A 36 -22.27 9.03 4.07
CA LYS A 36 -23.45 8.15 4.16
C LYS A 36 -23.31 7.03 5.16
N PHE A 37 -22.13 6.42 5.26
CA PHE A 37 -21.90 5.19 6.01
C PHE A 37 -20.92 5.39 7.19
N GLY A 38 -20.43 6.61 7.40
CA GLY A 38 -19.45 6.91 8.44
C GLY A 38 -18.14 6.15 8.24
N HIS A 39 -17.46 5.88 9.33
CA HIS A 39 -16.19 5.12 9.35
C HIS A 39 -16.38 3.61 9.08
N GLN A 40 -17.61 3.10 9.17
CA GLN A 40 -17.91 1.71 8.83
C GLN A 40 -17.67 1.41 7.35
N GLY A 41 -17.86 2.42 6.49
CA GLY A 41 -17.68 2.29 5.06
C GLY A 41 -18.65 1.29 4.42
N LEU A 42 -18.20 0.62 3.39
CA LEU A 42 -18.90 -0.44 2.69
C LEU A 42 -18.26 -1.81 3.02
N LYS A 43 -18.96 -2.89 2.66
CA LYS A 43 -18.36 -4.23 2.65
C LYS A 43 -17.13 -4.22 1.71
N GLU A 44 -16.12 -5.00 2.03
CA GLU A 44 -14.93 -5.17 1.18
C GLU A 44 -15.32 -5.49 -0.26
N ASP A 45 -14.56 -4.93 -1.20
CA ASP A 45 -14.74 -5.10 -2.64
C ASP A 45 -16.14 -4.73 -3.17
N SER A 46 -16.86 -3.82 -2.47
CA SER A 46 -18.13 -3.29 -2.98
C SER A 46 -17.94 -2.41 -4.22
N ILE A 47 -16.81 -1.72 -4.32
CA ILE A 47 -16.44 -0.91 -5.47
C ILE A 47 -15.02 -1.27 -5.87
N ILE A 48 -14.88 -1.87 -7.04
CA ILE A 48 -13.58 -2.23 -7.62
C ILE A 48 -13.37 -1.36 -8.85
N ILE A 49 -12.22 -0.69 -8.92
CA ILE A 49 -11.87 0.15 -10.05
C ILE A 49 -10.52 -0.30 -10.59
N ASP A 50 -10.53 -0.92 -11.77
CA ASP A 50 -9.32 -1.23 -12.52
C ASP A 50 -8.91 -0.01 -13.33
N LEU A 51 -7.66 0.36 -13.21
CA LEU A 51 -7.06 1.54 -13.82
C LEU A 51 -5.83 1.14 -14.63
N ASP A 52 -5.65 1.81 -15.74
CA ASP A 52 -4.49 1.66 -16.61
C ASP A 52 -3.87 3.02 -16.90
N GLY A 53 -2.58 3.19 -16.63
CA GLY A 53 -1.83 4.41 -16.89
C GLY A 53 -0.98 4.91 -15.73
N ILE A 54 -0.78 6.22 -15.66
CA ILE A 54 0.03 6.87 -14.63
C ILE A 54 -0.88 7.73 -13.75
N ALA A 55 -1.00 7.38 -12.48
CA ALA A 55 -1.79 8.15 -11.54
C ALA A 55 -1.04 9.39 -11.05
N GLY A 56 -1.75 10.50 -10.92
CA GLY A 56 -1.22 11.74 -10.33
C GLY A 56 -1.04 11.65 -8.82
N GLN A 57 -0.57 12.73 -8.21
CA GLN A 57 -0.33 12.83 -6.77
C GLN A 57 -1.56 12.46 -5.94
N SER A 58 -1.30 11.85 -4.77
CA SER A 58 -2.33 11.50 -3.79
C SER A 58 -3.35 10.47 -4.31
N PHE A 59 -2.91 9.55 -5.17
CA PHE A 59 -3.74 8.42 -5.60
C PHE A 59 -4.19 7.59 -4.39
N GLY A 60 -5.48 7.31 -4.28
CA GLY A 60 -6.05 6.57 -3.14
C GLY A 60 -6.02 7.32 -1.81
N THR A 61 -5.84 8.65 -1.81
CA THR A 61 -5.87 9.43 -0.55
C THR A 61 -7.23 9.31 0.14
N PHE A 62 -7.20 9.11 1.46
CA PHE A 62 -8.38 8.90 2.32
C PHE A 62 -9.32 7.78 1.85
N LEU A 63 -8.80 6.79 1.12
CA LEU A 63 -9.63 5.75 0.53
C LEU A 63 -10.41 4.98 1.61
N SER A 64 -11.73 5.04 1.50
CA SER A 64 -12.65 4.43 2.46
C SER A 64 -12.74 2.93 2.29
N LYS A 65 -13.07 2.23 3.39
CA LYS A 65 -13.37 0.80 3.37
C LYS A 65 -14.44 0.46 2.34
N GLY A 66 -14.20 -0.64 1.60
CA GLY A 66 -15.07 -1.15 0.55
C GLY A 66 -14.72 -0.69 -0.85
N ILE A 67 -13.70 0.16 -1.00
CA ILE A 67 -13.13 0.53 -2.32
C ILE A 67 -11.82 -0.21 -2.51
N THR A 68 -11.67 -0.84 -3.67
CA THR A 68 -10.42 -1.41 -4.16
C THR A 68 -10.03 -0.69 -5.45
N LEU A 69 -8.83 -0.12 -5.49
CA LEU A 69 -8.22 0.47 -6.67
C LEU A 69 -7.07 -0.42 -7.14
N ASN A 70 -7.20 -0.96 -8.35
CA ASN A 70 -6.17 -1.74 -9.02
C ASN A 70 -5.57 -0.87 -10.12
N LEU A 71 -4.29 -0.52 -10.01
CA LEU A 71 -3.58 0.27 -11.01
C LEU A 71 -2.54 -0.61 -11.72
N VAL A 72 -2.71 -0.79 -13.01
CA VAL A 72 -1.67 -1.29 -13.90
C VAL A 72 -0.90 -0.10 -14.44
N GLY A 73 0.28 0.15 -13.88
CA GLY A 73 1.10 1.33 -14.20
C GLY A 73 1.87 1.87 -13.02
N GLU A 74 1.97 3.19 -12.94
CA GLU A 74 2.77 3.92 -11.96
C GLU A 74 1.92 4.97 -11.24
N ALA A 75 2.36 5.40 -10.06
CA ALA A 75 1.73 6.48 -9.33
C ALA A 75 2.76 7.45 -8.75
N ASN A 76 2.36 8.71 -8.65
CA ASN A 76 3.19 9.81 -8.15
C ASN A 76 3.24 9.79 -6.60
N ASP A 77 3.67 10.89 -5.99
CA ASP A 77 3.82 11.01 -4.53
C ASP A 77 2.49 10.91 -3.76
N TYR A 78 2.59 10.63 -2.46
CA TYR A 78 1.49 10.60 -1.51
C TYR A 78 0.40 9.54 -1.79
N VAL A 79 0.76 8.43 -2.42
CA VAL A 79 -0.16 7.29 -2.59
C VAL A 79 -0.69 6.84 -1.24
N GLY A 80 -2.00 6.68 -1.11
CA GLY A 80 -2.64 6.22 0.11
C GLY A 80 -2.48 7.14 1.32
N LYS A 81 -2.19 8.44 1.13
CA LYS A 81 -2.18 9.40 2.23
C LYS A 81 -3.49 9.36 3.01
N GLY A 82 -3.41 9.13 4.33
CA GLY A 82 -4.60 9.04 5.17
C GLY A 82 -5.53 7.88 4.81
N LEU A 83 -5.02 6.80 4.21
CA LEU A 83 -5.81 5.62 3.86
C LEU A 83 -6.69 5.18 5.03
N SER A 84 -7.98 4.95 4.79
CA SER A 84 -9.02 4.76 5.79
C SER A 84 -9.82 3.47 5.57
N GLY A 85 -9.15 2.36 5.27
CA GLY A 85 -9.74 1.03 5.14
C GLY A 85 -9.94 0.51 3.72
N GLY A 86 -9.61 1.31 2.69
CA GLY A 86 -9.61 0.85 1.30
C GLY A 86 -8.42 -0.04 0.96
N ARG A 87 -8.43 -0.61 -0.25
CA ARG A 87 -7.34 -1.44 -0.78
C ARG A 87 -6.71 -0.78 -2.01
N LEU A 88 -5.37 -0.74 -2.04
CA LEU A 88 -4.58 -0.24 -3.16
C LEU A 88 -3.68 -1.35 -3.69
N ILE A 89 -3.75 -1.62 -4.99
CA ILE A 89 -2.88 -2.56 -5.68
C ILE A 89 -2.26 -1.82 -6.86
N ILE A 90 -0.93 -1.75 -6.91
CA ILE A 90 -0.19 -1.09 -7.99
C ILE A 90 0.87 -2.05 -8.49
N ALA A 91 0.85 -2.34 -9.78
CA ALA A 91 1.83 -3.19 -10.44
C ALA A 91 2.11 -2.67 -11.85
N PRO A 92 3.33 -2.82 -12.36
CA PRO A 92 3.61 -2.49 -13.76
C PRO A 92 2.85 -3.42 -14.70
N PRO A 93 2.67 -3.04 -15.99
CA PRO A 93 2.11 -3.93 -17.00
C PRO A 93 2.91 -5.24 -17.11
N ARG A 94 2.25 -6.36 -17.38
CA ARG A 94 2.90 -7.69 -17.42
C ARG A 94 3.88 -7.88 -18.57
N ASP A 95 3.78 -7.08 -19.62
CA ASP A 95 4.59 -7.12 -20.83
C ASP A 95 5.83 -6.21 -20.79
N VAL A 96 6.07 -5.53 -19.67
CA VAL A 96 7.30 -4.72 -19.49
C VAL A 96 8.54 -5.62 -19.41
N LYS A 97 9.66 -5.09 -19.94
CA LYS A 97 10.94 -5.84 -19.99
C LYS A 97 11.84 -5.56 -18.78
N PHE A 98 11.41 -4.76 -17.84
CA PHE A 98 12.18 -4.47 -16.62
C PHE A 98 11.69 -5.32 -15.44
N GLU A 99 12.57 -5.55 -14.48
CA GLU A 99 12.27 -6.22 -13.22
C GLU A 99 11.67 -5.19 -12.25
N SER A 100 10.44 -5.42 -11.76
CA SER A 100 9.71 -4.48 -10.91
C SER A 100 10.48 -4.13 -9.64
N GLU A 101 11.12 -5.13 -9.03
CA GLU A 101 11.91 -4.99 -7.81
C GLU A 101 13.18 -4.14 -7.96
N LYS A 102 13.52 -3.72 -9.18
CA LYS A 102 14.65 -2.83 -9.47
C LYS A 102 14.22 -1.43 -9.91
N ASN A 103 12.93 -1.17 -10.02
CA ASN A 103 12.40 0.08 -10.55
C ASN A 103 11.41 0.74 -9.61
N ILE A 104 11.49 2.08 -9.51
CA ILE A 104 10.54 2.88 -8.74
C ILE A 104 9.26 3.00 -9.53
N ILE A 105 8.13 2.53 -8.96
CA ILE A 105 6.80 2.60 -9.56
C ILE A 105 5.84 3.50 -8.78
N ILE A 106 6.17 3.84 -7.56
CA ILE A 106 5.42 4.79 -6.74
C ILE A 106 6.37 5.82 -6.15
N GLY A 107 5.92 7.06 -6.05
CA GLY A 107 6.72 8.18 -5.57
C GLY A 107 6.98 8.16 -4.07
N ASN A 108 7.18 9.34 -3.50
CA ASN A 108 7.59 9.54 -2.12
C ASN A 108 6.38 9.65 -1.16
N THR A 109 6.63 9.46 0.12
CA THR A 109 5.70 9.75 1.22
C THR A 109 4.39 8.95 1.10
N VAL A 110 4.53 7.71 0.68
CA VAL A 110 3.43 6.76 0.52
C VAL A 110 2.87 6.39 1.89
N LEU A 111 1.54 6.25 2.01
CA LEU A 111 0.81 5.92 3.25
C LEU A 111 0.99 6.92 4.40
N TYR A 112 1.34 8.17 4.11
CA TYR A 112 1.47 9.19 5.14
C TYR A 112 0.19 9.28 6.00
N GLY A 113 0.34 8.96 7.29
CA GLY A 113 -0.76 9.02 8.24
C GLY A 113 -1.93 8.05 7.92
N ALA A 114 -1.67 6.94 7.23
CA ALA A 114 -2.66 5.91 6.98
C ALA A 114 -3.12 5.27 8.30
N ILE A 115 -4.43 5.08 8.46
CA ILE A 115 -5.02 4.58 9.71
C ILE A 115 -5.53 3.14 9.60
N SER A 116 -5.85 2.69 8.40
CA SER A 116 -6.28 1.31 8.12
C SER A 116 -6.32 1.07 6.61
N GLY A 117 -6.42 -0.19 6.20
CA GLY A 117 -6.49 -0.61 4.81
C GLY A 117 -5.32 -1.49 4.41
N GLU A 118 -5.32 -1.92 3.17
CA GLU A 118 -4.33 -2.86 2.64
C GLU A 118 -3.70 -2.31 1.36
N CYS A 119 -2.40 -2.48 1.23
CA CYS A 119 -1.65 -2.01 0.07
C CYS A 119 -0.65 -3.05 -0.42
N TYR A 120 -0.62 -3.26 -1.74
CA TYR A 120 0.24 -4.21 -2.40
C TYR A 120 0.90 -3.54 -3.61
N PHE A 121 2.21 -3.36 -3.54
CA PHE A 121 2.98 -2.63 -4.54
C PHE A 121 4.09 -3.51 -5.12
N SER A 122 3.98 -3.84 -6.41
CA SER A 122 5.02 -4.58 -7.13
C SER A 122 5.99 -3.60 -7.77
N GLY A 123 7.10 -3.36 -7.09
CA GLY A 123 8.16 -2.42 -7.42
C GLY A 123 8.64 -1.65 -6.21
N ILE A 124 9.51 -0.67 -6.43
CA ILE A 124 10.12 0.14 -5.39
C ILE A 124 9.27 1.39 -5.12
N ALA A 125 9.10 1.72 -3.86
CA ALA A 125 8.62 3.02 -3.42
C ALA A 125 9.79 4.00 -3.24
N GLY A 126 9.53 5.29 -3.46
CA GLY A 126 10.47 6.35 -3.14
C GLY A 126 10.74 6.47 -1.63
N GLU A 127 11.19 7.65 -1.20
CA GLU A 127 11.50 7.94 0.19
C GLU A 127 10.26 8.03 1.07
N ARG A 128 10.42 7.80 2.38
CA ARG A 128 9.39 7.97 3.40
C ARG A 128 8.16 7.08 3.20
N PHE A 129 8.39 5.84 2.77
CA PHE A 129 7.31 4.85 2.71
C PHE A 129 6.77 4.55 4.11
N ALA A 130 5.45 4.51 4.28
CA ALA A 130 4.74 4.25 5.54
C ALA A 130 5.07 5.25 6.67
N VAL A 131 5.53 6.47 6.33
CA VAL A 131 5.75 7.52 7.32
C VAL A 131 4.46 7.84 8.06
N ARG A 132 4.51 7.81 9.41
CA ARG A 132 3.35 7.99 10.29
C ARG A 132 2.18 7.03 10.00
N ASN A 133 2.44 5.86 9.44
CA ASN A 133 1.43 4.80 9.36
C ASN A 133 1.01 4.39 10.77
N SER A 134 -0.29 4.32 11.03
CA SER A 134 -0.85 3.97 12.34
C SER A 134 -1.75 2.73 12.33
N GLY A 135 -1.96 2.09 11.16
CA GLY A 135 -2.81 0.91 11.13
C GLY A 135 -2.96 0.22 9.78
N ALA A 136 -2.44 0.77 8.69
CA ALA A 136 -2.51 0.11 7.39
C ALA A 136 -1.50 -1.05 7.29
N ILE A 137 -1.86 -2.05 6.50
CA ILE A 137 -1.02 -3.18 6.13
C ILE A 137 -0.47 -2.94 4.72
N ALA A 138 0.83 -3.02 4.54
CA ALA A 138 1.44 -2.74 3.25
C ALA A 138 2.57 -3.71 2.91
N THR A 139 2.63 -4.13 1.64
CA THR A 139 3.72 -4.90 1.06
C THR A 139 4.31 -4.15 -0.12
N VAL A 140 5.64 -4.08 -0.20
CA VAL A 140 6.39 -3.40 -1.26
C VAL A 140 7.67 -4.16 -1.56
N GLU A 141 8.16 -4.12 -2.80
CA GLU A 141 9.37 -4.84 -3.21
C GLU A 141 10.68 -4.12 -2.85
N GLY A 142 10.61 -2.85 -2.52
CA GLY A 142 11.75 -2.07 -2.02
C GLY A 142 11.36 -0.66 -1.62
N THR A 143 12.24 0.05 -0.91
CA THR A 143 11.97 1.42 -0.44
C THR A 143 13.23 2.28 -0.48
N GLY A 144 13.04 3.59 -0.65
CA GLY A 144 14.08 4.60 -0.40
C GLY A 144 14.34 4.81 1.09
N ASP A 145 14.95 5.94 1.41
CA ASP A 145 15.31 6.33 2.78
C ASP A 145 14.08 6.62 3.66
N HIS A 146 14.25 6.54 4.98
CA HIS A 146 13.24 6.90 5.97
C HIS A 146 11.94 6.07 5.94
N CYS A 147 12.00 4.82 5.49
CA CYS A 147 10.86 3.91 5.55
C CYS A 147 10.41 3.71 7.00
N CYS A 148 9.09 3.66 7.25
CA CYS A 148 8.48 3.52 8.57
C CYS A 148 8.85 4.64 9.59
N GLU A 149 9.30 5.80 9.12
CA GLU A 149 9.62 6.94 9.98
C GLU A 149 8.36 7.39 10.75
N TYR A 150 8.47 7.50 12.08
CA TYR A 150 7.36 7.83 12.98
C TYR A 150 6.12 6.93 12.87
N MET A 151 6.27 5.70 12.40
CA MET A 151 5.19 4.73 12.39
C MET A 151 4.74 4.40 13.81
N THR A 152 3.43 4.33 14.03
CA THR A 152 2.81 4.09 15.34
C THR A 152 1.95 2.84 15.40
N GLY A 153 1.68 2.19 14.26
CA GLY A 153 0.87 0.99 14.16
C GLY A 153 0.83 0.45 12.73
N GLY A 154 0.14 -0.66 12.55
CA GLY A 154 0.05 -1.34 11.25
C GLY A 154 1.17 -2.34 11.01
N ILE A 155 1.21 -2.88 9.80
CA ILE A 155 2.21 -3.89 9.38
C ILE A 155 2.79 -3.47 8.03
N VAL A 156 4.11 -3.43 7.95
CA VAL A 156 4.83 -3.16 6.70
C VAL A 156 5.71 -4.35 6.36
N MET A 157 5.68 -4.80 5.11
CA MET A 157 6.54 -5.85 4.59
C MET A 157 7.35 -5.31 3.41
N VAL A 158 8.67 -5.31 3.52
CA VAL A 158 9.59 -4.93 2.45
C VAL A 158 10.31 -6.18 1.98
N LEU A 159 10.10 -6.56 0.71
CA LEU A 159 10.56 -7.81 0.12
C LEU A 159 11.97 -7.70 -0.50
N GLY A 160 12.62 -6.56 -0.38
CA GLY A 160 13.94 -6.32 -0.94
C GLY A 160 14.67 -5.16 -0.26
N LYS A 161 15.42 -4.39 -1.02
CA LYS A 161 16.33 -3.37 -0.50
C LYS A 161 15.60 -2.19 0.14
N THR A 162 16.20 -1.68 1.20
CA THR A 162 15.78 -0.43 1.84
C THR A 162 16.88 0.63 1.72
N GLY A 163 16.49 1.90 1.80
CA GLY A 163 17.41 3.00 2.06
C GLY A 163 17.84 3.06 3.53
N VAL A 164 18.49 4.15 3.91
CA VAL A 164 19.01 4.39 5.26
C VAL A 164 17.94 5.00 6.18
N ASN A 165 18.27 5.04 7.47
CA ASN A 165 17.43 5.61 8.53
C ASN A 165 16.02 4.99 8.61
N PHE A 166 15.92 3.70 8.31
CA PHE A 166 14.69 2.92 8.44
C PHE A 166 14.20 2.95 9.90
N ALA A 167 12.89 3.04 10.11
CA ALA A 167 12.22 3.07 11.40
C ALA A 167 12.63 4.22 12.34
N ALA A 168 13.18 5.32 11.84
CA ALA A 168 13.50 6.47 12.68
C ALA A 168 12.25 7.00 13.40
N GLY A 169 12.30 7.05 14.75
CA GLY A 169 11.18 7.49 15.57
C GLY A 169 9.95 6.57 15.54
N MET A 170 10.07 5.35 15.02
CA MET A 170 9.01 4.36 15.05
C MET A 170 8.72 3.95 16.49
N SER A 171 7.46 4.08 16.94
CA SER A 171 7.02 3.80 18.31
C SER A 171 5.99 2.68 18.41
N GLY A 172 5.52 2.13 17.29
CA GLY A 172 4.57 1.02 17.27
C GLY A 172 4.38 0.43 15.88
N GLY A 173 3.68 -0.68 15.80
CA GLY A 173 3.53 -1.48 14.60
C GLY A 173 4.66 -2.49 14.41
N ILE A 174 4.63 -3.21 13.28
CA ILE A 174 5.60 -4.24 12.94
C ILE A 174 6.09 -3.99 11.50
N ALA A 175 7.39 -4.04 11.30
CA ALA A 175 7.99 -4.03 9.97
C ALA A 175 8.78 -5.33 9.74
N TYR A 176 8.48 -6.01 8.64
CA TYR A 176 9.23 -7.17 8.16
C TYR A 176 10.09 -6.75 7.00
N VAL A 177 11.36 -7.09 7.02
CA VAL A 177 12.30 -6.78 5.95
C VAL A 177 13.01 -8.07 5.51
N PHE A 178 13.02 -8.33 4.23
CA PHE A 178 13.83 -9.39 3.65
C PHE A 178 15.26 -8.87 3.48
N ASP A 179 16.13 -9.27 4.38
CA ASP A 179 17.54 -8.87 4.42
C ASP A 179 18.40 -9.86 3.66
N GLU A 180 18.43 -9.72 2.32
CA GLU A 180 19.14 -10.63 1.43
C GLU A 180 20.66 -10.56 1.59
N ASP A 181 21.19 -9.36 1.80
CA ASP A 181 22.62 -9.08 1.87
C ASP A 181 23.19 -9.04 3.31
N GLY A 182 22.32 -9.14 4.33
CA GLY A 182 22.72 -9.07 5.74
C GLY A 182 23.14 -7.66 6.20
N GLU A 183 22.82 -6.62 5.43
CA GLU A 183 23.26 -5.24 5.69
C GLU A 183 22.14 -4.36 6.30
N PHE A 184 20.96 -4.91 6.55
CA PHE A 184 19.80 -4.12 6.99
C PHE A 184 20.03 -3.45 8.35
N GLU A 185 20.74 -4.11 9.29
CA GLU A 185 21.01 -3.53 10.61
C GLU A 185 21.72 -2.17 10.51
N LYS A 186 22.63 -1.99 9.55
CA LYS A 186 23.35 -0.74 9.31
C LYS A 186 22.46 0.39 8.77
N LYS A 187 21.34 0.04 8.18
CA LYS A 187 20.35 0.97 7.59
C LYS A 187 19.23 1.32 8.55
N CYS A 188 19.02 0.51 9.59
CA CYS A 188 17.95 0.66 10.57
C CYS A 188 18.34 1.61 11.70
N ASN A 189 17.43 2.51 12.07
CA ASN A 189 17.59 3.36 13.25
C ASN A 189 17.10 2.62 14.50
N LEU A 190 18.04 2.07 15.26
CA LEU A 190 17.75 1.20 16.40
C LEU A 190 17.43 1.95 17.71
N ASN A 191 17.29 3.28 17.69
CA ASN A 191 17.04 4.07 18.90
C ASN A 191 15.74 3.68 19.63
N MET A 192 14.71 3.29 18.88
CA MET A 192 13.36 3.02 19.42
C MET A 192 12.82 1.65 19.04
N VAL A 193 13.53 0.87 18.23
CA VAL A 193 13.10 -0.44 17.74
C VAL A 193 14.11 -1.52 18.04
N LYS A 194 13.66 -2.77 18.05
CA LYS A 194 14.53 -3.97 18.15
C LYS A 194 14.42 -4.76 16.86
N LEU A 195 15.55 -5.29 16.40
CA LEU A 195 15.57 -6.27 15.33
C LEU A 195 15.47 -7.68 15.91
N GLU A 196 14.58 -8.47 15.34
CA GLU A 196 14.41 -9.88 15.69
C GLU A 196 14.49 -10.72 14.43
N SER A 197 15.38 -11.71 14.42
CA SER A 197 15.46 -12.64 13.29
C SER A 197 14.29 -13.60 13.31
N ILE A 198 13.54 -13.67 12.20
CA ILE A 198 12.49 -14.66 12.02
C ILE A 198 13.13 -15.99 11.63
N LYS A 199 13.13 -16.96 12.55
CA LYS A 199 13.53 -18.32 12.23
C LYS A 199 12.41 -19.01 11.46
N VAL A 200 12.63 -19.29 10.19
CA VAL A 200 11.72 -20.16 9.41
C VAL A 200 11.86 -21.56 9.99
N THR A 201 10.92 -21.98 10.83
CA THR A 201 10.79 -23.39 11.19
C THR A 201 10.37 -24.17 9.96
N LYS A 202 11.00 -25.29 9.68
CA LYS A 202 10.85 -26.14 8.47
C LYS A 202 9.43 -26.69 8.19
N SER A 203 8.42 -26.21 8.89
CA SER A 203 7.03 -26.72 8.83
C SER A 203 6.02 -25.80 8.14
N VAL A 204 6.45 -24.74 7.46
CA VAL A 204 5.53 -23.97 6.61
C VAL A 204 5.48 -24.64 5.25
N ASP A 205 4.44 -25.44 5.05
CA ASP A 205 4.13 -26.03 3.75
C ASP A 205 3.91 -24.88 2.74
N LYS A 206 4.85 -24.71 1.83
CA LYS A 206 4.82 -23.66 0.80
C LYS A 206 3.57 -23.74 -0.08
N SER A 207 2.85 -24.88 -0.11
CA SER A 207 1.62 -25.05 -0.86
C SER A 207 0.46 -24.21 -0.33
N ARG A 208 0.45 -23.84 0.96
CA ARG A 208 -0.63 -23.05 1.57
C ARG A 208 -0.53 -21.54 1.37
N ILE A 209 0.60 -21.04 0.90
CA ILE A 209 0.78 -19.60 0.65
C ILE A 209 0.16 -19.20 -0.70
N PHE A 210 0.02 -20.12 -1.62
CA PHE A 210 -0.45 -19.87 -3.00
C PHE A 210 -1.92 -20.26 -3.28
N GLU A 211 -2.63 -20.90 -2.35
CA GLU A 211 -4.03 -21.32 -2.58
C GLU A 211 -5.06 -20.19 -2.47
N LYS A 212 -4.68 -18.98 -2.09
CA LYS A 212 -5.61 -17.83 -2.03
C LYS A 212 -5.50 -16.85 -3.21
N SER A 213 -4.69 -17.11 -4.21
CA SER A 213 -4.48 -16.23 -5.37
C SER A 213 -5.11 -16.73 -6.68
N ASN A 214 -6.02 -17.71 -6.63
CA ASN A 214 -6.86 -18.08 -7.77
C ASN A 214 -8.22 -17.38 -7.64
N LEU A 215 -8.26 -16.09 -7.97
CA LEU A 215 -9.45 -15.35 -8.39
C LEU A 215 -9.06 -14.36 -9.48
#